data_bd8c341363bd3ecac1ff1b8372362bc5
#
_entry.id   bd8c341363bd3ecac1ff1b8372362bc5
#
_cell.length_a   1.000
_cell.length_b   1.000
_cell.length_c   1.000
_cell.angle_alpha   90.00
_cell.angle_beta   90.00
_cell.angle_gamma   90.00
#
_symmetry.space_group_name_H-M   'P 1'
#
loop_
_entity.id
_entity.type
_entity.pdbx_description
1 polymer ?
#
loop_
_entity_poly.entity_id
_entity_poly.type
_entity_poly.pdbx_seq_one_letter_code
_entity_poly.pdbx_strand_id
1 'polypeptide(L)'
;AFAASEGDTCGFPTTDQYIRIYERTGGNVSPRLASMRYGNDYYFASVYARRDSGIETLEDMNGKTWIYNETGSTSGYVLPHDVFKANGITVGGIVESGGHTNSMVALIEGQGDFCTGYGSPPLPPAEGFWAGWQWRYGMDPELWIWGKANNALYSDKKDRGMCVDLRRAVRKIYDLETVLTDIGVVMTMGPVPNDCLCFGPDFPTDIADTIVATIQDQFKDEAMKALWNDPNFYEWTAVNEITDSYYDSYRDLLGIEK
;
A
#
# COMPACT_ATOMS: atom_id res chain seq x y z
N ALA A 1 15.10 -11.12 10.94
CA ALA A 1 15.20 -12.55 10.57
C ALA A 1 16.05 -12.71 9.31
N PHE A 2 15.65 -12.13 8.16
CA PHE A 2 16.33 -12.31 6.86
C PHE A 2 17.82 -11.95 6.90
N ALA A 3 18.18 -10.77 7.41
CA ALA A 3 19.56 -10.31 7.54
C ALA A 3 20.37 -11.00 8.68
N ALA A 4 19.71 -11.80 9.50
CA ALA A 4 20.34 -12.58 10.59
C ALA A 4 20.38 -14.07 10.26
N SER A 5 19.88 -14.51 9.08
CA SER A 5 20.00 -15.87 8.59
C SER A 5 21.43 -16.12 8.10
N GLU A 6 21.76 -17.39 7.90
CA GLU A 6 23.05 -17.80 7.32
C GLU A 6 23.12 -17.57 5.79
N GLY A 7 22.20 -16.77 5.22
CA GLY A 7 22.17 -16.40 3.81
C GLY A 7 21.35 -17.32 2.92
N ASP A 8 20.88 -18.46 3.41
CA ASP A 8 20.09 -19.47 2.70
C ASP A 8 18.55 -19.24 2.79
N THR A 9 18.13 -18.04 3.19
CA THR A 9 16.74 -17.69 3.45
C THR A 9 16.10 -17.02 2.23
N CYS A 10 14.84 -17.30 1.97
CA CYS A 10 13.99 -16.51 1.07
C CYS A 10 12.77 -15.97 1.81
N GLY A 11 12.13 -14.96 1.24
CA GLY A 11 10.92 -14.37 1.83
C GLY A 11 10.33 -13.24 1.00
N PHE A 12 9.28 -12.65 1.56
CA PHE A 12 8.51 -11.57 0.92
C PHE A 12 8.62 -10.28 1.76
N PRO A 13 9.79 -9.59 1.73
CA PRO A 13 9.93 -8.32 2.43
C PRO A 13 9.06 -7.24 1.78
N THR A 14 8.54 -6.34 2.61
CA THR A 14 7.96 -5.09 2.14
C THR A 14 9.07 -4.20 1.55
N THR A 15 8.68 -3.14 0.83
CA THR A 15 9.63 -2.24 0.17
C THR A 15 10.69 -1.70 1.12
N ASP A 16 10.29 -1.12 2.25
CA ASP A 16 11.25 -0.59 3.24
C ASP A 16 12.11 -1.71 3.86
N GLN A 17 11.51 -2.87 4.16
CA GLN A 17 12.26 -4.02 4.66
C GLN A 17 13.30 -4.51 3.64
N TYR A 18 12.96 -4.54 2.34
CA TYR A 18 13.90 -4.90 1.30
C TYR A 18 15.10 -3.93 1.25
N ILE A 19 14.87 -2.62 1.26
CA ILE A 19 15.94 -1.61 1.26
C ILE A 19 16.86 -1.81 2.46
N ARG A 20 16.32 -2.00 3.66
CA ARG A 20 17.11 -2.25 4.87
C ARG A 20 17.88 -3.57 4.83
N ILE A 21 17.34 -4.60 4.20
CA ILE A 21 18.06 -5.86 4.00
C ILE A 21 19.20 -5.65 3.02
N TYR A 22 18.96 -4.96 1.91
CA TYR A 22 19.95 -4.63 0.90
C TYR A 22 21.14 -3.87 1.53
N GLU A 23 20.89 -2.80 2.27
CA GLU A 23 21.92 -2.03 2.98
C GLU A 23 22.73 -2.90 3.96
N ARG A 24 22.04 -3.70 4.80
CA ARG A 24 22.70 -4.55 5.81
C ARG A 24 23.54 -5.67 5.24
N THR A 25 23.21 -6.13 4.04
CA THR A 25 23.94 -7.20 3.35
C THR A 25 24.97 -6.67 2.35
N GLY A 26 25.13 -5.34 2.25
CA GLY A 26 26.00 -4.70 1.27
C GLY A 26 25.58 -5.00 -0.17
N GLY A 27 24.26 -5.05 -0.42
CA GLY A 27 23.70 -5.34 -1.72
C GLY A 27 23.65 -6.83 -2.09
N ASN A 28 24.06 -7.71 -1.17
CA ASN A 28 24.19 -9.14 -1.47
C ASN A 28 22.90 -9.92 -1.23
N VAL A 29 21.80 -9.50 -1.89
CA VAL A 29 20.50 -10.15 -1.91
C VAL A 29 19.88 -10.05 -3.30
N SER A 30 18.99 -10.97 -3.64
CA SER A 30 18.42 -11.08 -4.98
C SER A 30 16.89 -10.96 -4.95
N PRO A 31 16.32 -9.78 -5.26
CA PRO A 31 14.89 -9.65 -5.51
C PRO A 31 14.59 -10.21 -6.90
N ARG A 32 13.60 -11.07 -7.03
CA ARG A 32 13.33 -11.80 -8.27
C ARG A 32 11.94 -11.55 -8.85
N LEU A 33 10.93 -11.46 -8.00
CA LEU A 33 9.55 -11.22 -8.42
C LEU A 33 8.94 -10.11 -7.57
N ALA A 34 8.29 -9.12 -8.19
CA ALA A 34 7.41 -8.19 -7.51
C ALA A 34 5.95 -8.59 -7.69
N SER A 35 5.16 -8.37 -6.66
CA SER A 35 3.72 -8.57 -6.72
C SER A 35 3.05 -7.52 -7.59
N MET A 36 2.02 -7.94 -8.33
CA MET A 36 1.13 -7.05 -9.06
C MET A 36 -0.26 -7.08 -8.43
N ARG A 37 -0.85 -5.92 -8.22
CA ARG A 37 -2.23 -5.80 -7.72
C ARG A 37 -3.08 -5.02 -8.70
N TYR A 38 -4.10 -5.67 -9.27
CA TYR A 38 -5.00 -5.04 -10.24
C TYR A 38 -4.28 -4.35 -11.40
N GLY A 39 -3.21 -4.98 -11.92
CA GLY A 39 -2.41 -4.45 -13.03
C GLY A 39 -1.41 -3.35 -12.65
N ASN A 40 -1.25 -3.05 -11.36
CA ASN A 40 -0.29 -2.06 -10.87
C ASN A 40 0.87 -2.72 -10.15
N ASP A 41 2.09 -2.27 -10.45
CA ASP A 41 3.34 -2.69 -9.82
C ASP A 41 3.77 -1.76 -8.69
N TYR A 42 2.91 -0.82 -8.31
CA TYR A 42 3.11 0.10 -7.20
C TYR A 42 1.83 0.30 -6.38
N TYR A 43 2.00 0.79 -5.19
CA TYR A 43 0.98 1.33 -4.31
C TYR A 43 1.44 2.69 -3.77
N PHE A 44 0.77 3.23 -2.77
CA PHE A 44 1.17 4.46 -2.12
C PHE A 44 0.73 4.44 -0.65
N ALA A 45 1.36 5.25 0.19
CA ALA A 45 0.82 5.55 1.49
C ALA A 45 -0.26 6.62 1.36
N SER A 46 -1.29 6.55 2.20
CA SER A 46 -2.36 7.54 2.24
C SER A 46 -2.65 7.97 3.68
N VAL A 47 -3.06 9.22 3.82
CA VAL A 47 -3.67 9.74 5.03
C VAL A 47 -5.18 9.71 4.86
N TYR A 48 -5.85 9.15 5.85
CA TYR A 48 -7.30 9.05 5.93
C TYR A 48 -7.79 9.84 7.13
N ALA A 49 -8.83 10.63 6.93
CA ALA A 49 -9.50 11.37 7.99
C ALA A 49 -11.02 11.37 7.78
N ARG A 50 -11.77 11.66 8.82
CA ARG A 50 -13.20 11.92 8.68
C ARG A 50 -13.39 13.17 7.81
N ARG A 51 -14.35 13.15 6.89
CA ARG A 51 -14.60 14.30 6.01
C ARG A 51 -15.09 15.55 6.75
N ASP A 52 -15.66 15.36 7.93
CA ASP A 52 -16.11 16.45 8.82
C ASP A 52 -15.07 16.91 9.85
N SER A 53 -13.85 16.36 9.82
CA SER A 53 -12.78 16.67 10.79
C SER A 53 -12.10 18.02 10.57
N GLY A 54 -12.23 18.61 9.38
CA GLY A 54 -11.48 19.78 8.97
C GLY A 54 -9.99 19.51 8.65
N ILE A 55 -9.58 18.25 8.54
CA ILE A 55 -8.22 17.87 8.09
C ILE A 55 -8.26 17.71 6.57
N GLU A 56 -7.74 18.70 5.86
CA GLU A 56 -7.72 18.75 4.38
C GLU A 56 -6.30 18.84 3.81
N THR A 57 -5.33 19.26 4.61
CA THR A 57 -3.94 19.47 4.23
C THR A 57 -2.97 18.77 5.20
N LEU A 58 -1.71 18.73 4.83
CA LEU A 58 -0.65 18.20 5.69
C LEU A 58 -0.51 19.01 6.99
N GLU A 59 -0.62 20.33 6.89
CA GLU A 59 -0.51 21.27 7.99
C GLU A 59 -1.60 21.10 9.06
N ASP A 60 -2.80 20.68 8.65
CA ASP A 60 -3.92 20.43 9.56
C ASP A 60 -3.67 19.25 10.52
N MET A 61 -2.67 18.43 10.24
CA MET A 61 -2.28 17.31 11.11
C MET A 61 -1.47 17.75 12.34
N ASN A 62 -1.00 19.00 12.37
CA ASN A 62 -0.30 19.52 13.54
C ASN A 62 -1.18 19.48 14.79
N GLY A 63 -0.65 18.92 15.87
CA GLY A 63 -1.36 18.78 17.15
C GLY A 63 -2.47 17.72 17.16
N LYS A 64 -2.71 17.02 16.06
CA LYS A 64 -3.73 15.97 15.93
C LYS A 64 -3.21 14.61 16.38
N THR A 65 -4.09 13.69 16.72
CA THR A 65 -3.76 12.31 17.10
C THR A 65 -3.65 11.44 15.86
N TRP A 66 -2.46 10.89 15.62
CA TRP A 66 -2.14 10.00 14.52
C TRP A 66 -2.33 8.54 14.90
N ILE A 67 -3.10 7.79 14.11
CA ILE A 67 -3.25 6.34 14.20
C ILE A 67 -2.41 5.69 13.11
N TYR A 68 -1.57 4.72 13.47
CA TYR A 68 -0.83 3.88 12.53
C TYR A 68 -0.88 2.41 12.94
N ASN A 69 -0.54 1.50 12.03
CA ASN A 69 -0.62 0.06 12.30
C ASN A 69 0.55 -0.46 13.15
N GLU A 70 1.79 -0.30 12.68
CA GLU A 70 3.03 -0.73 13.33
C GLU A 70 4.21 0.04 12.75
N THR A 71 5.30 0.17 13.51
CA THR A 71 6.48 0.97 13.12
C THR A 71 7.29 0.39 11.96
N GLY A 72 7.11 -0.90 11.63
CA GLY A 72 7.75 -1.56 10.49
C GLY A 72 6.99 -1.45 9.17
N SER A 73 5.82 -0.81 9.17
CA SER A 73 4.99 -0.68 7.97
C SER A 73 5.43 0.47 7.07
N THR A 74 5.77 0.19 5.82
CA THR A 74 6.16 1.20 4.82
C THR A 74 5.09 2.30 4.68
N SER A 75 3.83 1.93 4.40
CA SER A 75 2.74 2.89 4.15
C SER A 75 2.02 3.35 5.41
N GLY A 76 2.06 2.54 6.46
CA GLY A 76 1.38 2.89 7.70
C GLY A 76 2.21 3.79 8.62
N TYR A 77 3.53 3.70 8.56
CA TYR A 77 4.40 4.44 9.47
C TYR A 77 5.62 5.07 8.78
N VAL A 78 6.50 4.28 8.13
CA VAL A 78 7.84 4.76 7.73
C VAL A 78 7.74 5.98 6.80
N LEU A 79 7.08 5.82 5.66
CA LEU A 79 6.95 6.91 4.70
C LEU A 79 6.14 8.10 5.23
N PRO A 80 4.97 7.92 5.88
CA PRO A 80 4.27 9.03 6.54
C PRO A 80 5.12 9.76 7.58
N HIS A 81 5.83 9.03 8.45
CA HIS A 81 6.72 9.60 9.46
C HIS A 81 7.78 10.50 8.84
N ASP A 82 8.44 10.02 7.77
CA ASP A 82 9.51 10.78 7.11
C ASP A 82 8.96 12.01 6.39
N VAL A 83 7.79 11.90 5.75
CA VAL A 83 7.09 13.05 5.15
C VAL A 83 6.71 14.07 6.22
N PHE A 84 6.14 13.64 7.35
CA PHE A 84 5.79 14.54 8.45
C PHE A 84 7.02 15.26 8.99
N LYS A 85 8.08 14.51 9.26
CA LYS A 85 9.36 15.07 9.73
C LYS A 85 9.95 16.07 8.76
N ALA A 86 9.99 15.75 7.45
CA ALA A 86 10.54 16.62 6.41
C ALA A 86 9.77 17.94 6.28
N ASN A 87 8.47 17.93 6.60
CA ASN A 87 7.59 19.11 6.53
C ASN A 87 7.34 19.77 7.90
N GLY A 88 8.04 19.36 8.95
CA GLY A 88 7.91 19.96 10.27
C GLY A 88 6.58 19.70 10.98
N ILE A 89 5.86 18.65 10.59
CA ILE A 89 4.58 18.27 11.22
C ILE A 89 4.85 17.63 12.58
N THR A 90 4.20 18.14 13.60
CA THR A 90 4.25 17.61 14.97
C THR A 90 2.87 17.14 15.40
N VAL A 91 2.70 15.82 15.51
CA VAL A 91 1.42 15.22 15.97
C VAL A 91 1.26 15.40 17.47
N GLY A 92 0.01 15.58 17.93
CA GLY A 92 -0.32 15.80 19.35
C GLY A 92 -0.45 14.51 20.16
N GLY A 93 -0.70 13.39 19.49
CA GLY A 93 -0.83 12.06 20.09
C GLY A 93 -0.59 10.95 19.07
N ILE A 94 -0.37 9.74 19.57
CA ILE A 94 -0.06 8.56 18.76
C ILE A 94 -0.89 7.38 19.26
N VAL A 95 -1.48 6.62 18.33
CA VAL A 95 -2.17 5.34 18.57
C VAL A 95 -1.58 4.29 17.64
N GLU A 96 -0.88 3.31 18.21
CA GLU A 96 -0.43 2.12 17.48
C GLU A 96 -1.51 1.04 17.55
N SER A 97 -2.09 0.67 16.42
CA SER A 97 -3.30 -0.17 16.36
C SER A 97 -3.03 -1.66 16.14
N GLY A 98 -1.80 -2.04 15.78
CA GLY A 98 -1.38 -3.42 15.57
C GLY A 98 -1.85 -4.04 14.25
N GLY A 99 -2.32 -3.24 13.28
CA GLY A 99 -2.70 -3.73 11.95
C GLY A 99 -3.50 -2.71 11.13
N HIS A 100 -3.42 -2.80 9.81
CA HIS A 100 -4.10 -1.88 8.91
C HIS A 100 -5.62 -1.80 9.12
N THR A 101 -6.28 -2.95 9.22
CA THR A 101 -7.73 -3.00 9.52
C THR A 101 -8.05 -2.31 10.84
N ASN A 102 -7.24 -2.54 11.88
CA ASN A 102 -7.42 -1.92 13.18
C ASN A 102 -7.20 -0.40 13.14
N SER A 103 -6.29 0.12 12.31
CA SER A 103 -6.11 1.56 12.14
C SER A 103 -7.38 2.22 11.61
N MET A 104 -8.03 1.62 10.61
CA MET A 104 -9.28 2.16 10.08
C MET A 104 -10.44 2.03 11.07
N VAL A 105 -10.53 0.90 11.80
CA VAL A 105 -11.50 0.74 12.89
C VAL A 105 -11.32 1.82 13.95
N ALA A 106 -10.08 2.04 14.41
CA ALA A 106 -9.76 3.04 15.42
C ALA A 106 -10.13 4.48 14.97
N LEU A 107 -9.93 4.79 13.67
CA LEU A 107 -10.36 6.07 13.10
C LEU A 107 -11.88 6.21 13.08
N ILE A 108 -12.60 5.17 12.65
CA ILE A 108 -14.07 5.16 12.62
C ILE A 108 -14.64 5.33 14.03
N GLU A 109 -14.03 4.69 15.03
CA GLU A 109 -14.42 4.77 16.44
C GLU A 109 -13.96 6.05 17.16
N GLY A 110 -13.22 6.94 16.48
CA GLY A 110 -12.79 8.22 17.04
C GLY A 110 -11.65 8.13 18.05
N GLN A 111 -10.82 7.09 17.97
CA GLN A 111 -9.64 6.92 18.83
C GLN A 111 -8.48 7.85 18.45
N GLY A 112 -8.57 8.52 17.30
CA GLY A 112 -7.64 9.54 16.81
C GLY A 112 -8.28 10.35 15.69
N ASP A 113 -7.57 11.36 15.23
CA ASP A 113 -8.08 12.34 14.28
C ASP A 113 -7.85 11.91 12.81
N PHE A 114 -6.76 11.20 12.54
CA PHE A 114 -6.45 10.67 11.22
C PHE A 114 -5.63 9.37 11.33
N CYS A 115 -5.67 8.55 10.30
CA CYS A 115 -4.82 7.37 10.22
C CYS A 115 -4.03 7.31 8.91
N THR A 116 -2.95 6.53 8.92
CA THR A 116 -2.15 6.24 7.74
C THR A 116 -2.19 4.77 7.38
N GLY A 117 -2.05 4.47 6.10
CA GLY A 117 -2.02 3.11 5.61
C GLY A 117 -1.87 3.05 4.09
N TYR A 118 -2.05 1.86 3.54
CA TYR A 118 -1.90 1.68 2.10
C TYR A 118 -3.07 2.27 1.31
N GLY A 119 -2.74 2.80 0.13
CA GLY A 119 -3.67 3.09 -0.95
C GLY A 119 -3.17 2.41 -2.22
N SER A 120 -4.07 1.87 -3.02
CA SER A 120 -3.77 1.37 -4.36
C SER A 120 -4.57 2.18 -5.38
N PRO A 121 -4.11 2.27 -6.64
CA PRO A 121 -4.87 2.92 -7.69
C PRO A 121 -6.32 2.45 -7.71
N PRO A 122 -7.32 3.35 -7.60
CA PRO A 122 -8.70 2.96 -7.70
C PRO A 122 -8.99 2.38 -9.09
N LEU A 123 -9.88 1.40 -9.17
CA LEU A 123 -10.27 0.85 -10.46
C LEU A 123 -11.42 1.69 -11.05
N PRO A 124 -11.39 1.96 -12.36
CA PRO A 124 -12.48 2.67 -13.02
C PRO A 124 -13.76 1.84 -13.01
N PRO A 125 -14.92 2.46 -13.27
CA PRO A 125 -16.14 1.73 -13.55
C PRO A 125 -15.94 0.73 -14.70
N ALA A 126 -16.65 -0.40 -14.63
CA ALA A 126 -16.58 -1.43 -15.68
C ALA A 126 -17.22 -0.97 -17.00
N GLU A 127 -18.16 -0.04 -16.93
CA GLU A 127 -18.93 0.50 -18.06
C GLU A 127 -18.91 2.04 -18.06
N GLY A 128 -19.40 2.64 -19.12
CA GLY A 128 -19.57 4.08 -19.24
C GLY A 128 -18.29 4.81 -19.71
N PHE A 129 -18.29 6.12 -19.53
CA PHE A 129 -17.22 7.00 -20.06
C PHE A 129 -15.83 6.67 -19.51
N TRP A 130 -15.74 6.24 -18.26
CA TRP A 130 -14.47 5.95 -17.59
C TRP A 130 -13.98 4.51 -17.77
N ALA A 131 -14.77 3.64 -18.42
CA ALA A 131 -14.38 2.26 -18.65
C ALA A 131 -13.04 2.16 -19.40
N GLY A 132 -12.15 1.32 -18.89
CA GLY A 132 -10.81 1.13 -19.48
C GLY A 132 -9.79 2.24 -19.18
N TRP A 133 -10.15 3.29 -18.44
CA TRP A 133 -9.20 4.29 -17.97
C TRP A 133 -8.24 3.67 -16.94
N GLN A 134 -7.05 4.26 -16.86
CA GLN A 134 -6.05 3.89 -15.84
C GLN A 134 -5.76 5.09 -14.95
N TRP A 135 -5.83 4.87 -13.65
CA TRP A 135 -5.37 5.83 -12.68
C TRP A 135 -3.84 5.90 -12.69
N ARG A 136 -3.28 7.09 -12.54
CA ARG A 136 -1.84 7.31 -12.43
C ARG A 136 -1.54 8.08 -11.16
N TYR A 137 -0.40 7.80 -10.54
CA TYR A 137 0.04 8.53 -9.36
C TYR A 137 0.05 10.04 -9.62
N GLY A 138 -0.47 10.81 -8.65
CA GLY A 138 -0.71 12.25 -8.79
C GLY A 138 -2.13 12.62 -9.23
N MET A 139 -2.93 11.66 -9.70
CA MET A 139 -4.36 11.89 -9.89
C MET A 139 -5.09 11.86 -8.54
N ASP A 140 -6.32 12.38 -8.53
CA ASP A 140 -7.20 12.27 -7.36
C ASP A 140 -7.42 10.79 -6.96
N PRO A 141 -7.05 10.37 -5.75
CA PRO A 141 -7.23 8.98 -5.31
C PRO A 141 -8.69 8.56 -5.18
N GLU A 142 -9.61 9.52 -5.20
CA GLU A 142 -11.05 9.28 -5.13
C GLU A 142 -11.79 9.55 -6.46
N LEU A 143 -11.06 9.72 -7.56
CA LEU A 143 -11.57 10.17 -8.86
C LEU A 143 -12.88 9.47 -9.30
N TRP A 144 -13.01 8.17 -9.04
CA TRP A 144 -14.19 7.39 -9.42
C TRP A 144 -15.04 6.94 -8.22
N ILE A 145 -14.72 7.45 -7.03
CA ILE A 145 -15.40 7.07 -5.78
C ILE A 145 -16.25 8.22 -5.28
N TRP A 146 -15.65 9.42 -5.20
CA TRP A 146 -16.24 10.60 -4.59
C TRP A 146 -16.36 11.75 -5.58
N GLY A 147 -17.60 12.20 -5.79
CA GLY A 147 -17.88 13.37 -6.63
C GLY A 147 -17.65 14.67 -5.88
N LYS A 148 -16.48 15.27 -6.01
CA LYS A 148 -16.12 16.54 -5.33
C LYS A 148 -17.12 17.67 -5.60
N ALA A 149 -17.65 17.76 -6.82
CA ALA A 149 -18.63 18.79 -7.18
C ALA A 149 -19.94 18.69 -6.39
N ASN A 150 -20.34 17.47 -6.03
CA ASN A 150 -21.59 17.19 -5.33
C ASN A 150 -21.34 16.88 -3.84
N ASN A 151 -20.10 16.79 -3.43
CA ASN A 151 -19.67 16.34 -2.10
C ASN A 151 -20.37 15.05 -1.64
N ALA A 152 -20.40 14.05 -2.51
CA ALA A 152 -21.09 12.78 -2.30
C ALA A 152 -20.45 11.63 -3.06
N LEU A 153 -20.70 10.39 -2.62
CA LEU A 153 -20.39 9.20 -3.41
C LEU A 153 -21.12 9.26 -4.77
N TYR A 154 -20.50 8.73 -5.80
CA TYR A 154 -21.22 8.47 -7.05
C TYR A 154 -22.42 7.55 -6.76
N SER A 155 -23.61 8.04 -6.99
CA SER A 155 -24.86 7.36 -6.62
C SER A 155 -25.17 6.14 -7.50
N ASP A 156 -24.80 6.21 -8.78
CA ASP A 156 -24.97 5.09 -9.70
C ASP A 156 -23.77 4.14 -9.56
N LYS A 157 -24.03 2.91 -9.11
CA LYS A 157 -22.98 1.89 -8.93
C LYS A 157 -22.25 1.53 -10.24
N LYS A 158 -22.91 1.70 -11.39
CA LYS A 158 -22.27 1.46 -12.70
C LYS A 158 -21.26 2.53 -13.08
N ASP A 159 -21.44 3.76 -12.56
CA ASP A 159 -20.56 4.90 -12.81
C ASP A 159 -19.50 5.05 -11.71
N ARG A 160 -19.60 4.24 -10.64
CA ARG A 160 -18.67 4.24 -9.52
C ARG A 160 -17.59 3.19 -9.73
N GLY A 161 -16.35 3.60 -9.60
CA GLY A 161 -15.20 2.71 -9.59
C GLY A 161 -15.09 1.89 -8.30
N MET A 162 -14.10 1.01 -8.25
CA MET A 162 -13.82 0.22 -7.05
C MET A 162 -12.71 0.87 -6.23
N CYS A 163 -13.01 1.12 -4.96
CA CYS A 163 -12.03 1.50 -3.95
C CYS A 163 -11.11 0.31 -3.65
N VAL A 164 -9.80 0.52 -3.71
CA VAL A 164 -8.76 -0.51 -3.46
C VAL A 164 -7.75 0.00 -2.42
N ASP A 165 -8.23 0.72 -1.43
CA ASP A 165 -7.43 1.29 -0.35
C ASP A 165 -7.85 0.77 1.03
N LEU A 166 -7.24 1.31 2.07
CA LEU A 166 -7.43 0.89 3.46
C LEU A 166 -8.90 0.88 3.90
N ARG A 167 -9.75 1.75 3.35
CA ARG A 167 -11.19 1.78 3.69
C ARG A 167 -11.90 0.47 3.33
N ARG A 168 -11.44 -0.21 2.28
CA ARG A 168 -11.98 -1.52 1.89
C ARG A 168 -11.61 -2.63 2.89
N ALA A 169 -10.57 -2.48 3.70
CA ALA A 169 -10.15 -3.50 4.66
C ALA A 169 -11.22 -3.79 5.73
N VAL A 170 -12.07 -2.81 6.05
CA VAL A 170 -13.12 -2.94 7.08
C VAL A 170 -14.47 -3.37 6.54
N ARG A 171 -14.62 -3.71 5.25
CA ARG A 171 -15.89 -4.06 4.58
C ARG A 171 -16.63 -5.28 5.16
N LYS A 172 -15.95 -6.10 5.95
CA LYS A 172 -16.56 -7.22 6.67
C LYS A 172 -17.10 -6.83 8.05
N ILE A 173 -16.78 -5.63 8.53
CA ILE A 173 -17.12 -5.10 9.85
C ILE A 173 -18.13 -3.96 9.72
N TYR A 174 -17.91 -3.07 8.77
CA TYR A 174 -18.72 -1.89 8.51
C TYR A 174 -19.27 -1.89 7.07
N ASP A 175 -20.40 -1.24 6.87
CA ASP A 175 -20.90 -0.98 5.52
C ASP A 175 -19.92 -0.06 4.76
N LEU A 176 -19.42 -0.55 3.62
CA LEU A 176 -18.38 0.16 2.86
C LEU A 176 -18.88 1.52 2.33
N GLU A 177 -20.16 1.64 1.95
CA GLU A 177 -20.71 2.91 1.46
C GLU A 177 -20.70 3.97 2.56
N THR A 178 -21.04 3.59 3.79
CA THR A 178 -20.95 4.45 4.97
C THR A 178 -19.49 4.87 5.22
N VAL A 179 -18.55 3.93 5.18
CA VAL A 179 -17.12 4.22 5.36
C VAL A 179 -16.60 5.21 4.30
N LEU A 180 -16.95 5.00 3.02
CA LEU A 180 -16.55 5.89 1.93
C LEU A 180 -17.21 7.28 2.02
N THR A 181 -18.40 7.35 2.62
CA THR A 181 -19.09 8.62 2.87
C THR A 181 -18.45 9.41 4.01
N ASP A 182 -18.06 8.72 5.09
CA ASP A 182 -17.56 9.37 6.30
C ASP A 182 -16.06 9.63 6.26
N ILE A 183 -15.28 8.76 5.60
CA ILE A 183 -13.82 8.81 5.57
C ILE A 183 -13.32 9.18 4.19
N GLY A 184 -12.53 10.24 4.10
CA GLY A 184 -11.84 10.71 2.89
C GLY A 184 -10.36 10.36 2.86
N VAL A 185 -9.78 10.42 1.67
CA VAL A 185 -8.33 10.44 1.47
C VAL A 185 -7.88 11.89 1.46
N VAL A 186 -7.07 12.28 2.44
CA VAL A 186 -6.53 13.65 2.56
C VAL A 186 -5.37 13.85 1.56
N MET A 187 -4.43 12.91 1.56
CA MET A 187 -3.27 12.95 0.67
C MET A 187 -2.68 11.57 0.43
N THR A 188 -1.86 11.47 -0.62
CA THR A 188 -1.08 10.27 -0.95
C THR A 188 0.41 10.57 -0.96
N MET A 189 1.23 9.59 -0.62
CA MET A 189 2.69 9.66 -0.59
C MET A 189 3.27 8.44 -1.31
N GLY A 190 4.20 8.67 -2.25
CA GLY A 190 4.78 7.62 -3.08
C GLY A 190 5.17 8.12 -4.47
N PRO A 191 5.13 7.32 -5.54
CA PRO A 191 4.69 5.90 -5.53
C PRO A 191 5.68 5.00 -4.78
N VAL A 192 5.17 3.89 -4.25
CA VAL A 192 5.95 2.87 -3.54
C VAL A 192 5.92 1.59 -4.36
N PRO A 193 7.06 1.05 -4.81
CA PRO A 193 7.12 -0.24 -5.47
C PRO A 193 6.50 -1.34 -4.59
N ASN A 194 5.90 -2.35 -5.19
CA ASN A 194 5.29 -3.44 -4.43
C ASN A 194 6.34 -4.35 -3.77
N ASP A 195 5.86 -5.20 -2.84
CA ASP A 195 6.65 -6.22 -2.15
C ASP A 195 7.26 -7.22 -3.13
N CYS A 196 8.38 -7.83 -2.79
CA CYS A 196 9.06 -8.80 -3.66
C CYS A 196 9.26 -10.16 -3.01
N LEU A 197 9.45 -11.18 -3.85
CA LEU A 197 10.16 -12.39 -3.49
C LEU A 197 11.66 -12.09 -3.56
N CYS A 198 12.35 -12.24 -2.44
CA CYS A 198 13.77 -11.98 -2.30
C CYS A 198 14.50 -13.20 -1.74
N PHE A 199 15.73 -13.45 -2.22
CA PHE A 199 16.60 -14.52 -1.78
C PHE A 199 17.86 -13.97 -1.14
N GLY A 200 18.33 -14.62 -0.08
CA GLY A 200 19.58 -14.33 0.59
C GLY A 200 20.80 -14.70 -0.28
N PRO A 201 22.02 -14.23 0.14
CA PRO A 201 23.23 -14.34 -0.67
C PRO A 201 23.67 -15.80 -0.94
N ASP A 202 23.41 -16.71 -0.01
CA ASP A 202 23.82 -18.10 -0.09
C ASP A 202 22.67 -19.04 -0.49
N PHE A 203 21.52 -18.48 -0.90
CA PHE A 203 20.39 -19.29 -1.35
C PHE A 203 20.73 -19.99 -2.66
N PRO A 204 20.56 -21.34 -2.78
CA PRO A 204 20.89 -22.08 -3.98
C PRO A 204 20.15 -21.55 -5.21
N THR A 205 20.90 -21.15 -6.26
CA THR A 205 20.34 -20.48 -7.45
C THR A 205 19.35 -21.36 -8.20
N ASP A 206 19.64 -22.64 -8.34
CA ASP A 206 18.77 -23.60 -9.02
C ASP A 206 17.42 -23.79 -8.30
N ILE A 207 17.44 -23.75 -6.97
CA ILE A 207 16.22 -23.78 -6.15
C ILE A 207 15.46 -22.45 -6.29
N ALA A 208 16.16 -21.30 -6.24
CA ALA A 208 15.55 -19.99 -6.45
C ALA A 208 14.87 -19.91 -7.84
N ASP A 209 15.54 -20.35 -8.90
CA ASP A 209 14.98 -20.37 -10.25
C ASP A 209 13.75 -21.28 -10.34
N THR A 210 13.77 -22.42 -9.66
CA THR A 210 12.62 -23.33 -9.59
C THR A 210 11.43 -22.69 -8.87
N ILE A 211 11.67 -21.99 -7.76
CA ILE A 211 10.62 -21.27 -7.02
C ILE A 211 10.02 -20.17 -7.88
N VAL A 212 10.86 -19.35 -8.54
CA VAL A 212 10.42 -18.26 -9.44
C VAL A 212 9.54 -18.81 -10.55
N ALA A 213 10.02 -19.84 -11.28
CA ALA A 213 9.26 -20.46 -12.37
C ALA A 213 7.94 -21.07 -11.87
N THR A 214 7.95 -21.71 -10.71
CA THR A 214 6.74 -22.30 -10.12
C THR A 214 5.70 -21.23 -9.78
N ILE A 215 6.11 -20.12 -9.17
CA ILE A 215 5.18 -19.02 -8.86
C ILE A 215 4.61 -18.41 -10.14
N GLN A 216 5.45 -18.16 -11.15
CA GLN A 216 4.98 -17.65 -12.45
C GLN A 216 3.98 -18.59 -13.13
N ASP A 217 4.20 -19.91 -13.06
CA ASP A 217 3.28 -20.89 -13.60
C ASP A 217 1.95 -20.94 -12.84
N GLN A 218 1.95 -20.74 -11.54
CA GLN A 218 0.73 -20.66 -10.75
C GLN A 218 -0.18 -19.50 -11.19
N PHE A 219 0.37 -18.39 -11.66
CA PHE A 219 -0.44 -17.29 -12.21
C PHE A 219 -1.01 -17.56 -13.60
N LYS A 220 -0.66 -18.68 -14.25
CA LYS A 220 -1.29 -19.15 -15.50
C LYS A 220 -2.48 -20.08 -15.25
N ASP A 221 -2.62 -20.62 -14.05
CA ASP A 221 -3.72 -21.48 -13.62
C ASP A 221 -4.74 -20.66 -12.82
N GLU A 222 -5.99 -20.63 -13.25
CA GLU A 222 -7.04 -19.78 -12.63
C GLU A 222 -7.37 -20.19 -11.19
N ALA A 223 -7.27 -21.48 -10.83
CA ALA A 223 -7.53 -21.94 -9.47
C ALA A 223 -6.39 -21.53 -8.53
N MET A 224 -5.14 -21.64 -8.97
CA MET A 224 -3.98 -21.19 -8.21
C MET A 224 -3.95 -19.67 -8.08
N LYS A 225 -4.22 -18.95 -9.16
CA LYS A 225 -4.33 -17.49 -9.16
C LYS A 225 -5.38 -16.98 -8.18
N ALA A 226 -6.50 -17.70 -8.04
CA ALA A 226 -7.53 -17.36 -7.06
C ALA A 226 -7.03 -17.43 -5.60
N LEU A 227 -6.08 -18.33 -5.29
CA LEU A 227 -5.46 -18.41 -3.96
C LEU A 227 -4.55 -17.20 -3.70
N TRP A 228 -3.74 -16.78 -4.70
CA TRP A 228 -2.89 -15.60 -4.59
C TRP A 228 -3.70 -14.31 -4.47
N ASN A 229 -4.85 -14.25 -5.16
CA ASN A 229 -5.76 -13.10 -5.16
C ASN A 229 -6.76 -13.11 -4.00
N ASP A 230 -6.59 -13.98 -3.01
CA ASP A 230 -7.48 -14.02 -1.85
C ASP A 230 -7.38 -12.69 -1.07
N PRO A 231 -8.54 -12.03 -0.80
CA PRO A 231 -8.57 -10.77 -0.04
C PRO A 231 -8.18 -10.92 1.45
N ASN A 232 -8.00 -12.14 1.95
CA ASN A 232 -7.41 -12.40 3.27
C ASN A 232 -5.90 -12.65 3.20
N PHE A 233 -5.34 -12.71 1.99
CA PHE A 233 -3.91 -12.72 1.71
C PHE A 233 -3.49 -11.32 1.22
N TYR A 234 -2.77 -11.19 0.11
CA TYR A 234 -2.27 -9.88 -0.34
C TYR A 234 -2.90 -9.41 -1.66
N GLU A 235 -3.94 -10.08 -2.15
CA GLU A 235 -4.63 -9.77 -3.40
C GLU A 235 -3.65 -9.65 -4.60
N TRP A 236 -2.72 -10.59 -4.73
CA TRP A 236 -1.81 -10.63 -5.86
C TRP A 236 -2.55 -11.13 -7.11
N THR A 237 -2.57 -10.33 -8.16
CA THR A 237 -3.23 -10.67 -9.43
C THR A 237 -2.25 -11.15 -10.49
N ALA A 238 -0.97 -10.85 -10.33
CA ALA A 238 0.14 -11.30 -11.17
C ALA A 238 1.47 -11.09 -10.43
N VAL A 239 2.57 -11.49 -11.06
CA VAL A 239 3.94 -11.19 -10.64
C VAL A 239 4.75 -10.72 -11.84
N ASN A 240 5.71 -9.82 -11.62
CA ASN A 240 6.70 -9.37 -12.60
C ASN A 240 8.11 -9.74 -12.15
N GLU A 241 8.96 -10.13 -13.08
CA GLU A 241 10.39 -10.24 -12.83
C GLU A 241 10.97 -8.85 -12.57
N ILE A 242 11.83 -8.76 -11.55
CA ILE A 242 12.48 -7.52 -11.14
C ILE A 242 13.95 -7.75 -10.82
N THR A 243 14.68 -6.64 -10.76
CA THR A 243 16.01 -6.53 -10.18
C THR A 243 16.02 -5.45 -9.09
N ASP A 244 17.16 -5.24 -8.43
CA ASP A 244 17.28 -4.21 -7.40
C ASP A 244 16.86 -2.81 -7.87
N SER A 245 17.13 -2.44 -9.12
CA SER A 245 16.75 -1.15 -9.70
C SER A 245 15.24 -0.87 -9.71
N TYR A 246 14.40 -1.89 -9.52
CA TYR A 246 12.96 -1.71 -9.34
C TYR A 246 12.64 -0.79 -8.14
N TYR A 247 13.51 -0.74 -7.14
CA TYR A 247 13.37 0.06 -5.94
C TYR A 247 14.02 1.45 -5.99
N ASP A 248 14.64 1.82 -7.12
CA ASP A 248 15.34 3.10 -7.26
C ASP A 248 14.43 4.32 -7.05
N SER A 249 13.20 4.25 -7.53
CA SER A 249 12.22 5.33 -7.33
C SER A 249 11.88 5.56 -5.85
N TYR A 250 11.88 4.51 -5.05
CA TYR A 250 11.64 4.63 -3.61
C TYR A 250 12.88 5.14 -2.87
N ARG A 251 14.09 4.72 -3.29
CA ARG A 251 15.35 5.30 -2.76
C ARG A 251 15.42 6.80 -3.05
N ASP A 252 15.10 7.22 -4.28
CA ASP A 252 15.04 8.63 -4.66
C ASP A 252 14.05 9.42 -3.80
N LEU A 253 12.87 8.84 -3.51
CA LEU A 253 11.85 9.44 -2.66
C LEU A 253 12.34 9.67 -1.22
N LEU A 254 13.15 8.77 -0.69
CA LEU A 254 13.70 8.86 0.67
C LEU A 254 15.07 9.55 0.73
N GLY A 255 15.68 9.92 -0.41
CA GLY A 255 17.02 10.48 -0.46
C GLY A 255 18.11 9.47 -0.05
N ILE A 256 17.88 8.18 -0.29
CA ILE A 256 18.84 7.09 -0.02
C ILE A 256 19.72 6.89 -1.26
N GLU A 257 21.03 6.76 -1.06
CA GLU A 257 21.96 6.42 -2.15
C GLU A 257 21.69 5.02 -2.71
N LYS A 258 21.93 4.86 -4.03
CA LYS A 258 21.69 3.62 -4.80
C LYS A 258 22.89 2.70 -4.74
#